data_54224b75f472ee4371badd944ed45de6
#
_entry.id   54224b75f472ee4371badd944ed45de6
#
_cell.length_a   1.000
_cell.length_b   1.000
_cell.length_c   1.000
_cell.angle_alpha   90.00
_cell.angle_beta   90.00
_cell.angle_gamma   90.00
#
_symmetry.space_group_name_H-M   'P 1'
#
loop_
_entity.id
_entity.type
_entity.pdbx_description
1 polymer ?
#
loop_
_entity_poly.entity_id
_entity_poly.type
_entity_poly.pdbx_seq_one_letter_code
_entity_poly.pdbx_strand_id
1 'polypeptide(L)'
;FIIFIASIWFIVKIKNNKDLLTLKVYGYSNIRIFFILAITSFVLGWLTLVIANPITSSMVKYYEKIKSNYARDIDHLISYNKNGLWIKENIENNTRIITAKKPDKFNLKDVTIFHLDQDYVLKEKIVSSKVDIETNEWLLNDVIIYRFKDGIFKETRLNNYSINSTYNFEKINSLFINLDTILFIDLVLKYKKLIETGYNSSFLDESLHSMLSLPFFLFLMTSIASILGMHTLKRSNNYKHILVGLVVTVFVYYFKDLSIALGKTDRIPLILSIWTPIIALSFFTLIGVIQINEK
;
A
#
# COMPACT_ATOMS: atom_id res chain seq x y z
N PHE A 1 7.37 -15.44 1.78
CA PHE A 1 8.02 -16.36 2.71
C PHE A 1 7.41 -17.77 2.66
N ILE A 2 6.12 -17.92 2.99
CA ILE A 2 5.43 -19.20 3.13
C ILE A 2 5.59 -20.08 1.88
N ILE A 3 5.33 -19.53 0.69
CA ILE A 3 5.39 -20.33 -0.55
C ILE A 3 6.81 -20.79 -0.87
N PHE A 4 7.82 -20.00 -0.55
CA PHE A 4 9.21 -20.36 -0.75
C PHE A 4 9.64 -21.53 0.17
N ILE A 5 9.33 -21.41 1.46
CA ILE A 5 9.64 -22.45 2.45
C ILE A 5 8.86 -23.73 2.14
N ALA A 6 7.57 -23.61 1.79
CA ALA A 6 6.75 -24.75 1.38
C ALA A 6 7.32 -25.44 0.15
N SER A 7 7.78 -24.68 -0.87
CA SER A 7 8.36 -25.21 -2.09
C SER A 7 9.69 -25.93 -1.83
N ILE A 8 10.59 -25.36 -1.02
CA ILE A 8 11.83 -26.05 -0.62
C ILE A 8 11.51 -27.33 0.14
N TRP A 9 10.63 -27.24 1.14
CA TRP A 9 10.26 -28.40 1.93
C TRP A 9 9.65 -29.51 1.07
N PHE A 10 8.78 -29.17 0.14
CA PHE A 10 8.15 -30.10 -0.80
C PHE A 10 9.20 -30.82 -1.66
N ILE A 11 10.15 -30.07 -2.25
CA ILE A 11 11.19 -30.65 -3.10
C ILE A 11 12.13 -31.55 -2.30
N VAL A 12 12.51 -31.12 -1.11
CA VAL A 12 13.35 -31.94 -0.20
C VAL A 12 12.62 -33.23 0.19
N LYS A 13 11.31 -33.17 0.44
CA LYS A 13 10.48 -34.33 0.76
C LYS A 13 10.42 -35.34 -0.42
N ILE A 14 10.09 -34.87 -1.63
CA ILE A 14 10.05 -35.71 -2.84
C ILE A 14 11.43 -36.36 -3.09
N LYS A 15 12.50 -35.62 -2.86
CA LYS A 15 13.85 -36.13 -3.03
C LYS A 15 14.19 -37.21 -2.00
N ASN A 16 13.86 -37.01 -0.73
CA ASN A 16 14.11 -37.97 0.33
C ASN A 16 13.34 -39.28 0.18
N ASN A 17 12.12 -39.20 -0.27
CA ASN A 17 11.25 -40.33 -0.55
C ASN A 17 11.63 -41.06 -1.86
N LYS A 18 12.65 -40.60 -2.60
CA LYS A 18 13.03 -41.09 -3.94
C LYS A 18 11.96 -40.87 -5.03
N ASP A 19 10.87 -40.13 -4.74
CA ASP A 19 9.82 -39.86 -5.71
C ASP A 19 10.37 -39.08 -6.92
N LEU A 20 11.35 -38.20 -6.71
CA LEU A 20 12.04 -37.46 -7.76
C LEU A 20 12.74 -38.44 -8.73
N LEU A 21 13.37 -39.50 -8.22
CA LEU A 21 14.03 -40.52 -9.01
C LEU A 21 12.98 -41.32 -9.82
N THR A 22 11.87 -41.68 -9.18
CA THR A 22 10.76 -42.34 -9.84
C THR A 22 10.20 -41.53 -10.99
N LEU A 23 9.96 -40.21 -10.79
CA LEU A 23 9.53 -39.29 -11.85
C LEU A 23 10.55 -39.25 -13.01
N LYS A 24 11.85 -39.27 -12.72
CA LYS A 24 12.87 -39.32 -13.76
C LYS A 24 12.85 -40.63 -14.56
N VAL A 25 12.63 -41.76 -13.90
CA VAL A 25 12.46 -43.06 -14.58
C VAL A 25 11.23 -43.06 -15.51
N TYR A 26 10.16 -42.35 -15.16
CA TYR A 26 9.00 -42.13 -16.02
C TYR A 26 9.23 -41.07 -17.12
N GLY A 27 10.47 -40.56 -17.29
CA GLY A 27 10.83 -39.65 -18.37
C GLY A 27 10.55 -38.17 -18.07
N TYR A 28 10.28 -37.80 -16.82
CA TYR A 28 10.15 -36.39 -16.43
C TYR A 28 11.53 -35.77 -16.25
N SER A 29 11.85 -34.77 -17.09
CA SER A 29 13.05 -33.97 -16.93
C SER A 29 12.96 -33.02 -15.72
N ASN A 30 14.11 -32.62 -15.17
CA ASN A 30 14.17 -31.64 -14.07
C ASN A 30 13.42 -30.34 -14.44
N ILE A 31 13.57 -29.89 -15.69
CA ILE A 31 12.88 -28.70 -16.20
C ILE A 31 11.37 -28.87 -16.18
N ARG A 32 10.84 -30.03 -16.57
CA ARG A 32 9.40 -30.26 -16.59
C ARG A 32 8.83 -30.21 -15.17
N ILE A 33 9.51 -30.82 -14.20
CA ILE A 33 9.10 -30.78 -12.76
C ILE A 33 9.16 -29.33 -12.24
N PHE A 34 10.23 -28.61 -12.58
CA PHE A 34 10.39 -27.19 -12.26
C PHE A 34 9.22 -26.35 -12.78
N PHE A 35 8.88 -26.45 -14.07
CA PHE A 35 7.81 -25.67 -14.67
C PHE A 35 6.44 -26.01 -14.08
N ILE A 36 6.16 -27.26 -13.76
CA ILE A 36 4.91 -27.67 -13.10
C ILE A 36 4.77 -26.90 -11.76
N LEU A 37 5.80 -26.89 -10.93
CA LEU A 37 5.79 -26.19 -9.65
C LEU A 37 5.69 -24.68 -9.80
N ALA A 38 6.45 -24.12 -10.72
CA ALA A 38 6.45 -22.69 -10.96
C ALA A 38 5.09 -22.19 -11.51
N ILE A 39 4.49 -22.92 -12.46
CA ILE A 39 3.17 -22.57 -13.01
C ILE A 39 2.08 -22.73 -11.98
N THR A 40 2.11 -23.77 -11.15
CA THR A 40 1.13 -23.94 -10.08
C THR A 40 1.18 -22.77 -9.09
N SER A 41 2.36 -22.27 -8.73
CA SER A 41 2.48 -21.09 -7.86
C SER A 41 2.02 -19.80 -8.53
N PHE A 42 2.21 -19.67 -9.85
CA PHE A 42 1.68 -18.56 -10.63
C PHE A 42 0.14 -18.54 -10.61
N VAL A 43 -0.49 -19.70 -10.85
CA VAL A 43 -1.94 -19.85 -10.77
C VAL A 43 -2.44 -19.55 -9.36
N LEU A 44 -1.75 -20.03 -8.32
CA LEU A 44 -2.09 -19.71 -6.93
C LEU A 44 -2.01 -18.20 -6.65
N GLY A 45 -1.05 -17.49 -7.25
CA GLY A 45 -0.96 -16.04 -7.17
C GLY A 45 -2.21 -15.34 -7.72
N TRP A 46 -2.69 -15.76 -8.87
CA TRP A 46 -3.94 -15.26 -9.45
C TRP A 46 -5.17 -15.62 -8.61
N LEU A 47 -5.24 -16.85 -8.10
CA LEU A 47 -6.30 -17.26 -7.18
C LEU A 47 -6.31 -16.39 -5.91
N THR A 48 -5.14 -16.04 -5.39
CA THR A 48 -5.03 -15.14 -4.24
C THR A 48 -5.61 -13.76 -4.54
N LEU A 49 -5.35 -13.20 -5.73
CA LEU A 49 -5.90 -11.91 -6.13
C LEU A 49 -7.42 -11.95 -6.34
N VAL A 50 -7.94 -13.03 -6.91
CA VAL A 50 -9.36 -13.13 -7.26
C VAL A 50 -10.22 -13.56 -6.07
N ILE A 51 -9.71 -14.44 -5.20
CA ILE A 51 -10.48 -15.05 -4.11
C ILE A 51 -10.11 -14.43 -2.75
N ALA A 52 -8.81 -14.41 -2.41
CA ALA A 52 -8.39 -13.96 -1.08
C ALA A 52 -8.48 -12.44 -0.92
N ASN A 53 -8.13 -11.66 -1.96
CA ASN A 53 -8.19 -10.20 -1.88
C ASN A 53 -9.61 -9.65 -1.58
N PRO A 54 -10.71 -10.12 -2.20
CA PRO A 54 -12.06 -9.69 -1.81
C PRO A 54 -12.40 -9.98 -0.34
N ILE A 55 -11.97 -11.13 0.17
CA ILE A 55 -12.21 -11.53 1.56
C ILE A 55 -11.45 -10.60 2.50
N THR A 56 -10.14 -10.43 2.28
CA THR A 56 -9.30 -9.57 3.12
C THR A 56 -9.74 -8.12 3.08
N SER A 57 -10.02 -7.56 1.89
CA SER A 57 -10.51 -6.18 1.75
C SER A 57 -11.84 -5.97 2.47
N SER A 58 -12.74 -6.94 2.44
CA SER A 58 -14.01 -6.87 3.17
C SER A 58 -13.80 -6.89 4.68
N MET A 59 -12.86 -7.71 5.16
CA MET A 59 -12.50 -7.78 6.58
C MET A 59 -11.84 -6.47 7.05
N VAL A 60 -10.95 -5.88 6.25
CA VAL A 60 -10.32 -4.58 6.55
C VAL A 60 -11.39 -3.48 6.61
N LYS A 61 -12.31 -3.42 5.65
CA LYS A 61 -13.46 -2.49 5.69
C LYS A 61 -14.29 -2.63 6.95
N TYR A 62 -14.57 -3.85 7.36
CA TYR A 62 -15.32 -4.12 8.58
C TYR A 62 -14.56 -3.69 9.83
N TYR A 63 -13.27 -4.00 9.89
CA TYR A 63 -12.38 -3.57 10.96
C TYR A 63 -12.33 -2.04 11.08
N GLU A 64 -12.16 -1.33 9.98
CA GLU A 64 -12.14 0.13 9.97
C GLU A 64 -13.47 0.75 10.42
N LYS A 65 -14.60 0.14 10.00
CA LYS A 65 -15.92 0.55 10.46
C LYS A 65 -16.08 0.39 11.98
N ILE A 66 -15.56 -0.69 12.55
CA ILE A 66 -15.57 -0.90 14.01
C ILE A 66 -14.63 0.12 14.66
N LYS A 67 -13.40 0.23 14.17
CA LYS A 67 -12.40 1.17 14.69
C LYS A 67 -12.96 2.59 14.73
N SER A 68 -13.60 3.06 13.66
CA SER A 68 -14.20 4.41 13.62
C SER A 68 -15.31 4.64 14.64
N ASN A 69 -15.96 3.58 15.14
CA ASN A 69 -17.00 3.69 16.16
C ASN A 69 -16.44 3.73 17.58
N TYR A 70 -15.29 3.11 17.83
CA TYR A 70 -14.73 2.90 19.17
C TYR A 70 -13.42 3.64 19.44
N ALA A 71 -12.62 3.92 18.40
CA ALA A 71 -11.38 4.66 18.57
C ALA A 71 -11.68 6.15 18.77
N ARG A 72 -11.43 6.66 19.96
CA ARG A 72 -11.15 8.08 20.18
C ARG A 72 -9.71 8.31 19.72
N ASP A 73 -9.55 8.61 18.44
CA ASP A 73 -8.25 8.92 17.87
C ASP A 73 -7.75 10.27 18.43
N ILE A 74 -7.06 10.21 19.56
CA ILE A 74 -6.46 11.38 20.22
C ILE A 74 -5.16 11.78 19.52
N ASP A 75 -4.53 10.86 18.78
CA ASP A 75 -3.21 11.06 18.17
C ASP A 75 -3.24 11.45 16.69
N HIS A 76 -4.39 11.43 16.03
CA HIS A 76 -4.46 11.82 14.62
C HIS A 76 -4.73 13.32 14.45
N LEU A 77 -3.83 13.97 13.73
CA LEU A 77 -3.97 15.37 13.30
C LEU A 77 -5.17 15.58 12.37
N ILE A 78 -5.72 14.50 11.81
CA ILE A 78 -6.93 14.50 10.99
C ILE A 78 -7.84 13.34 11.40
N SER A 79 -9.12 13.63 11.59
CA SER A 79 -10.15 12.64 11.89
C SER A 79 -11.37 12.87 10.98
N TYR A 80 -11.93 11.78 10.46
CA TYR A 80 -13.18 11.81 9.74
C TYR A 80 -14.18 10.86 10.39
N ASN A 81 -15.32 11.38 10.79
CA ASN A 81 -16.39 10.62 11.40
C ASN A 81 -17.76 10.99 10.80
N LYS A 82 -18.84 10.47 11.37
CA LYS A 82 -20.21 10.80 10.90
C LYS A 82 -20.52 12.31 10.96
N ASN A 83 -19.81 13.07 11.78
CA ASN A 83 -20.01 14.51 11.98
C ASN A 83 -19.18 15.37 11.01
N GLY A 84 -18.32 14.76 10.19
CA GLY A 84 -17.50 15.44 9.19
C GLY A 84 -16.00 15.27 9.39
N LEU A 85 -15.25 16.11 8.69
CA LEU A 85 -13.79 16.21 8.70
C LEU A 85 -13.36 17.12 9.87
N TRP A 86 -12.36 16.68 10.60
CA TRP A 86 -11.69 17.46 11.64
C TRP A 86 -10.17 17.40 11.41
N ILE A 87 -9.52 18.56 11.32
CA ILE A 87 -8.08 18.69 11.10
C ILE A 87 -7.50 19.55 12.23
N LYS A 88 -6.42 19.10 12.85
CA LYS A 88 -5.58 19.89 13.73
C LYS A 88 -4.23 20.13 13.05
N GLU A 89 -3.84 21.38 12.89
CA GLU A 89 -2.52 21.75 12.39
C GLU A 89 -1.84 22.77 13.30
N ASN A 90 -0.52 22.72 13.37
CA ASN A 90 0.29 23.69 14.07
C ASN A 90 1.01 24.56 13.06
N ILE A 91 0.81 25.87 13.13
CA ILE A 91 1.43 26.87 12.27
C ILE A 91 2.08 27.94 13.15
N GLU A 92 3.39 28.12 13.04
CA GLU A 92 4.15 29.19 13.71
C GLU A 92 3.83 29.31 15.22
N ASN A 93 3.86 28.23 15.95
CA ASN A 93 3.52 28.16 17.40
C ASN A 93 2.03 28.36 17.77
N ASN A 94 1.12 28.48 16.81
CA ASN A 94 -0.32 28.53 17.04
C ASN A 94 -0.98 27.22 16.60
N THR A 95 -2.04 26.84 17.28
CA THR A 95 -2.85 25.68 16.89
C THR A 95 -4.04 26.14 16.05
N ARG A 96 -4.25 25.48 14.90
CA ARG A 96 -5.44 25.67 14.08
C ARG A 96 -6.26 24.40 14.07
N ILE A 97 -7.56 24.53 14.35
CA ILE A 97 -8.52 23.42 14.28
C ILE A 97 -9.49 23.75 13.16
N ILE A 98 -9.63 22.83 12.20
CA ILE A 98 -10.51 22.98 11.06
C ILE A 98 -11.56 21.88 11.12
N THR A 99 -12.82 22.28 10.99
CA THR A 99 -13.96 21.36 10.88
C THR A 99 -14.68 21.61 9.59
N ALA A 100 -15.08 20.56 8.87
CA ALA A 100 -15.79 20.65 7.61
C ALA A 100 -16.70 19.44 7.40
N LYS A 101 -17.67 19.55 6.48
CA LYS A 101 -18.38 18.40 5.93
C LYS A 101 -17.46 17.61 5.00
N LYS A 102 -17.91 16.42 4.60
CA LYS A 102 -17.17 15.55 3.68
C LYS A 102 -16.70 16.31 2.43
N PRO A 103 -15.44 16.14 2.01
CA PRO A 103 -14.95 16.72 0.76
C PRO A 103 -15.79 16.30 -0.44
N ASP A 104 -16.08 17.26 -1.31
CA ASP A 104 -16.71 17.03 -2.60
C ASP A 104 -15.76 17.50 -3.70
N LYS A 105 -15.04 16.54 -4.31
CA LYS A 105 -13.89 16.80 -5.18
C LYS A 105 -12.85 17.66 -4.45
N PHE A 106 -12.45 18.79 -5.02
CA PHE A 106 -11.46 19.71 -4.44
C PHE A 106 -12.03 20.69 -3.41
N ASN A 107 -13.32 20.56 -3.05
CA ASN A 107 -13.99 21.52 -2.19
C ASN A 107 -14.39 20.90 -0.85
N LEU A 108 -14.24 21.68 0.21
CA LEU A 108 -14.88 21.46 1.50
C LEU A 108 -16.12 22.36 1.64
N LYS A 109 -17.19 21.85 2.24
CA LYS A 109 -18.42 22.59 2.54
C LYS A 109 -18.58 22.80 4.03
N ASP A 110 -19.22 23.91 4.41
CA ASP A 110 -19.51 24.28 5.81
C ASP A 110 -18.24 24.19 6.69
N VAL A 111 -17.23 24.92 6.28
CA VAL A 111 -15.92 24.93 6.94
C VAL A 111 -15.93 25.92 8.10
N THR A 112 -15.46 25.46 9.25
CA THR A 112 -15.17 26.32 10.39
C THR A 112 -13.72 26.12 10.81
N ILE A 113 -12.99 27.21 10.92
CA ILE A 113 -11.57 27.24 11.29
C ILE A 113 -11.44 28.00 12.60
N PHE A 114 -10.81 27.39 13.58
CA PHE A 114 -10.50 27.99 14.87
C PHE A 114 -8.99 28.23 14.97
N HIS A 115 -8.59 29.48 15.15
CA HIS A 115 -7.19 29.84 15.45
C HIS A 115 -7.04 30.00 16.95
N LEU A 116 -6.20 29.20 17.53
CA LEU A 116 -5.90 29.16 18.97
C LEU A 116 -4.43 29.58 19.15
N ASP A 117 -4.13 30.28 20.25
CA ASP A 117 -2.76 30.55 20.65
C ASP A 117 -2.11 29.33 21.34
N GLN A 118 -0.89 29.56 21.89
CA GLN A 118 -0.13 28.52 22.60
C GLN A 118 -0.84 27.99 23.85
N ASP A 119 -1.67 28.83 24.47
CA ASP A 119 -2.46 28.49 25.67
C ASP A 119 -3.85 27.95 25.31
N TYR A 120 -4.08 27.61 24.03
CA TYR A 120 -5.37 27.15 23.50
C TYR A 120 -6.51 28.16 23.65
N VAL A 121 -6.22 29.45 23.77
CA VAL A 121 -7.22 30.53 23.79
C VAL A 121 -7.62 30.87 22.37
N LEU A 122 -8.93 30.95 22.12
CA LEU A 122 -9.48 31.28 20.80
C LEU A 122 -9.19 32.76 20.45
N LYS A 123 -8.40 32.99 19.39
CA LYS A 123 -8.11 34.33 18.84
C LYS A 123 -9.05 34.71 17.69
N GLU A 124 -9.30 33.75 16.82
CA GLU A 124 -10.08 33.99 15.61
C GLU A 124 -10.88 32.74 15.24
N LYS A 125 -12.13 32.96 14.82
CA LYS A 125 -12.97 31.91 14.22
C LYS A 125 -13.36 32.36 12.83
N ILE A 126 -13.08 31.54 11.82
CA ILE A 126 -13.42 31.77 10.43
C ILE A 126 -14.49 30.75 10.02
N VAL A 127 -15.58 31.21 9.41
CA VAL A 127 -16.63 30.36 8.87
C VAL A 127 -16.75 30.63 7.38
N SER A 128 -16.80 29.59 6.56
CA SER A 128 -16.93 29.68 5.11
C SER A 128 -17.90 28.63 4.61
N SER A 129 -18.71 29.00 3.63
CA SER A 129 -19.67 28.09 2.99
C SER A 129 -18.97 27.06 2.11
N LYS A 130 -17.87 27.47 1.46
CA LYS A 130 -17.10 26.64 0.52
C LYS A 130 -15.64 27.02 0.53
N VAL A 131 -14.76 26.03 0.58
CA VAL A 131 -13.30 26.19 0.55
C VAL A 131 -12.72 25.29 -0.51
N ASP A 132 -11.92 25.85 -1.42
CA ASP A 132 -11.11 25.10 -2.36
C ASP A 132 -9.79 24.72 -1.68
N ILE A 133 -9.47 23.41 -1.74
CA ILE A 133 -8.32 22.79 -1.08
C ILE A 133 -7.38 22.11 -2.07
N GLU A 134 -7.49 22.41 -3.36
CA GLU A 134 -6.66 21.80 -4.41
C GLU A 134 -5.17 22.01 -4.15
N THR A 135 -4.80 23.19 -3.69
CA THR A 135 -3.42 23.57 -3.33
C THR A 135 -3.26 23.74 -1.82
N ASN A 136 -2.02 24.02 -1.38
CA ASN A 136 -1.75 24.37 0.02
C ASN A 136 -2.27 25.77 0.40
N GLU A 137 -2.57 26.62 -0.59
CA GLU A 137 -3.25 27.89 -0.38
C GLU A 137 -4.77 27.64 -0.57
N TRP A 138 -5.49 27.60 0.55
CA TRP A 138 -6.93 27.37 0.55
C TRP A 138 -7.68 28.65 0.23
N LEU A 139 -8.54 28.61 -0.76
CA LEU A 139 -9.39 29.72 -1.14
C LEU A 139 -10.78 29.55 -0.53
N LEU A 140 -11.11 30.43 0.40
CA LEU A 140 -12.38 30.45 1.12
C LEU A 140 -13.35 31.42 0.44
N ASN A 141 -14.59 30.98 0.21
CA ASN A 141 -15.66 31.79 -0.34
C ASN A 141 -16.74 32.05 0.73
N ASP A 142 -17.36 33.23 0.67
CA ASP A 142 -18.40 33.68 1.62
C ASP A 142 -17.91 33.55 3.07
N VAL A 143 -16.93 34.35 3.43
CA VAL A 143 -16.19 34.21 4.68
C VAL A 143 -16.72 35.16 5.73
N ILE A 144 -16.99 34.64 6.93
CA ILE A 144 -17.29 35.41 8.13
C ILE A 144 -16.16 35.17 9.14
N ILE A 145 -15.46 36.23 9.50
CA ILE A 145 -14.34 36.20 10.44
C ILE A 145 -14.80 36.84 11.76
N TYR A 146 -14.71 36.08 12.85
CA TYR A 146 -14.94 36.54 14.21
C TYR A 146 -13.60 36.69 14.92
N ARG A 147 -13.15 37.92 15.18
CA ARG A 147 -11.94 38.18 15.96
C ARG A 147 -12.31 38.54 17.38
N PHE A 148 -11.66 37.87 18.32
CA PHE A 148 -11.82 38.19 19.74
C PHE A 148 -10.77 39.24 20.14
N LYS A 149 -11.25 40.44 20.53
CA LYS A 149 -10.38 41.53 21.01
C LYS A 149 -11.12 42.27 22.11
N ASP A 150 -10.44 42.50 23.23
CA ASP A 150 -10.92 43.25 24.37
C ASP A 150 -12.28 42.75 24.93
N GLY A 151 -12.49 41.42 24.95
CA GLY A 151 -13.72 40.82 25.47
C GLY A 151 -14.92 40.82 24.48
N ILE A 152 -14.76 41.33 23.27
CA ILE A 152 -15.83 41.46 22.26
C ILE A 152 -15.45 40.73 20.97
N PHE A 153 -16.40 40.02 20.37
CA PHE A 153 -16.26 39.47 19.05
C PHE A 153 -16.60 40.51 17.99
N LYS A 154 -15.61 40.86 17.15
CA LYS A 154 -15.84 41.71 15.98
C LYS A 154 -16.06 40.85 14.75
N GLU A 155 -17.22 40.97 14.12
CA GLU A 155 -17.55 40.28 12.86
C GLU A 155 -17.04 41.06 11.66
N THR A 156 -16.43 40.39 10.71
CA THR A 156 -16.02 40.95 9.39
C THR A 156 -16.44 39.97 8.33
N ARG A 157 -17.10 40.44 7.29
CA ARG A 157 -17.54 39.63 6.12
C ARG A 157 -16.69 39.95 4.92
N LEU A 158 -16.23 38.92 4.24
CA LEU A 158 -15.41 38.98 3.01
C LEU A 158 -15.97 38.01 1.99
N ASN A 159 -15.95 38.37 0.73
CA ASN A 159 -16.36 37.45 -0.33
C ASN A 159 -15.35 36.34 -0.55
N ASN A 160 -14.06 36.70 -0.52
CA ASN A 160 -12.96 35.74 -0.68
C ASN A 160 -11.87 36.01 0.38
N TYR A 161 -11.27 34.94 0.86
CA TYR A 161 -10.14 34.99 1.79
C TYR A 161 -9.22 33.81 1.52
N SER A 162 -7.91 33.98 1.59
CA SER A 162 -6.96 32.89 1.43
C SER A 162 -6.23 32.60 2.73
N ILE A 163 -5.97 31.32 2.96
CA ILE A 163 -5.16 30.85 4.08
C ILE A 163 -4.18 29.77 3.60
N ASN A 164 -2.97 29.80 4.12
CA ASN A 164 -2.03 28.70 3.89
C ASN A 164 -2.30 27.57 4.89
N SER A 165 -2.37 26.34 4.37
CA SER A 165 -2.49 25.10 5.16
C SER A 165 -1.34 24.14 4.81
N THR A 166 -0.95 23.31 5.77
CA THR A 166 -0.02 22.20 5.55
C THR A 166 -0.69 21.03 4.84
N TYR A 167 -2.01 21.08 4.67
CA TYR A 167 -2.85 20.06 4.05
C TYR A 167 -3.45 20.58 2.74
N ASN A 168 -3.29 19.82 1.69
CA ASN A 168 -3.99 19.97 0.42
C ASN A 168 -4.95 18.78 0.21
N PHE A 169 -5.72 18.81 -0.87
CA PHE A 169 -6.68 17.75 -1.20
C PHE A 169 -6.00 16.36 -1.26
N GLU A 170 -4.84 16.25 -1.90
CA GLU A 170 -4.13 14.97 -2.02
C GLU A 170 -3.72 14.40 -0.66
N LYS A 171 -3.17 15.25 0.21
CA LYS A 171 -2.73 14.85 1.55
C LYS A 171 -3.92 14.48 2.45
N ILE A 172 -5.01 15.26 2.40
CA ILE A 172 -6.24 14.94 3.11
C ILE A 172 -6.80 13.61 2.60
N ASN A 173 -6.91 13.45 1.28
CA ASN A 173 -7.49 12.28 0.67
C ASN A 173 -6.65 11.02 0.92
N SER A 174 -5.32 11.12 0.91
CA SER A 174 -4.42 10.00 1.20
C SER A 174 -4.59 9.43 2.62
N LEU A 175 -4.99 10.26 3.57
CA LEU A 175 -5.25 9.86 4.96
C LEU A 175 -6.57 9.11 5.16
N PHE A 176 -7.54 9.31 4.22
CA PHE A 176 -8.84 8.63 4.27
C PHE A 176 -8.88 7.32 3.50
N ILE A 177 -7.90 7.08 2.64
CA ILE A 177 -7.91 5.94 1.74
C ILE A 177 -6.98 4.88 2.27
N ASN A 178 -7.55 3.87 2.91
CA ASN A 178 -6.84 2.63 3.10
C ASN A 178 -6.91 1.84 1.78
N LEU A 179 -5.79 1.79 1.06
CA LEU A 179 -5.67 1.04 -0.21
C LEU A 179 -5.96 -0.45 -0.03
N ASP A 180 -5.75 -1.00 1.17
CA ASP A 180 -6.07 -2.39 1.49
C ASP A 180 -7.59 -2.68 1.45
N THR A 181 -8.42 -1.63 1.45
CA THR A 181 -9.87 -1.78 1.28
C THR A 181 -10.30 -1.87 -0.18
N ILE A 182 -9.43 -1.54 -1.15
CA ILE A 182 -9.78 -1.55 -2.56
C ILE A 182 -9.65 -2.99 -3.10
N LEU A 183 -10.71 -3.44 -3.74
CA LEU A 183 -10.72 -4.74 -4.42
C LEU A 183 -9.85 -4.69 -5.68
N PHE A 184 -9.04 -5.71 -5.90
CA PHE A 184 -8.23 -5.84 -7.13
C PHE A 184 -9.09 -5.69 -8.40
N ILE A 185 -10.24 -6.33 -8.43
CA ILE A 185 -11.18 -6.26 -9.57
C ILE A 185 -11.70 -4.84 -9.76
N ASP A 186 -12.06 -4.14 -8.68
CA ASP A 186 -12.51 -2.75 -8.76
C ASP A 186 -11.39 -1.81 -9.23
N LEU A 187 -10.16 -2.06 -8.78
CA LEU A 187 -8.99 -1.30 -9.18
C LEU A 187 -8.72 -1.43 -10.69
N VAL A 188 -8.84 -2.64 -11.25
CA VAL A 188 -8.66 -2.87 -12.69
C VAL A 188 -9.80 -2.30 -13.52
N LEU A 189 -11.07 -2.58 -13.12
CA LEU A 189 -12.24 -2.22 -13.93
C LEU A 189 -12.66 -0.75 -13.78
N LYS A 190 -12.46 -0.16 -12.60
CA LYS A 190 -12.96 1.17 -12.25
C LYS A 190 -11.84 2.21 -12.06
N TYR A 191 -10.63 1.92 -12.55
CA TYR A 191 -9.45 2.78 -12.35
C TYR A 191 -9.71 4.25 -12.69
N LYS A 192 -10.25 4.54 -13.89
CA LYS A 192 -10.58 5.92 -14.30
C LYS A 192 -11.59 6.58 -13.38
N LYS A 193 -12.64 5.84 -12.99
CA LYS A 193 -13.66 6.34 -12.08
C LYS A 193 -13.11 6.63 -10.68
N LEU A 194 -12.13 5.84 -10.21
CA LEU A 194 -11.44 6.09 -8.95
C LEU A 194 -10.66 7.42 -9.00
N ILE A 195 -9.95 7.70 -10.09
CA ILE A 195 -9.28 9.00 -10.29
C ILE A 195 -10.31 10.14 -10.29
N GLU A 196 -11.41 10.00 -11.04
CA GLU A 196 -12.48 11.00 -11.08
C GLU A 196 -13.14 11.26 -9.72
N THR A 197 -13.14 10.27 -8.83
CA THR A 197 -13.64 10.40 -7.46
C THR A 197 -12.60 10.95 -6.47
N GLY A 198 -11.41 11.34 -6.97
CA GLY A 198 -10.40 12.04 -6.18
C GLY A 198 -9.32 11.14 -5.58
N TYR A 199 -9.19 9.90 -6.03
CA TYR A 199 -8.05 9.07 -5.64
C TYR A 199 -6.78 9.55 -6.33
N ASN A 200 -5.67 9.64 -5.59
CA ASN A 200 -4.39 9.98 -6.17
C ASN A 200 -3.92 8.85 -7.11
N SER A 201 -3.57 9.22 -8.34
CA SER A 201 -3.13 8.26 -9.37
C SER A 201 -1.90 7.48 -8.95
N SER A 202 -0.91 8.12 -8.29
CA SER A 202 0.31 7.43 -7.83
C SER A 202 0.02 6.31 -6.86
N PHE A 203 -0.92 6.49 -5.93
CA PHE A 203 -1.33 5.44 -4.99
C PHE A 203 -2.09 4.30 -5.66
N LEU A 204 -2.96 4.64 -6.64
CA LEU A 204 -3.66 3.61 -7.41
C LEU A 204 -2.70 2.80 -8.27
N ASP A 205 -1.71 3.46 -8.90
CA ASP A 205 -0.66 2.81 -9.67
C ASP A 205 0.20 1.89 -8.80
N GLU A 206 0.61 2.37 -7.61
CA GLU A 206 1.34 1.54 -6.65
C GLU A 206 0.55 0.27 -6.30
N SER A 207 -0.72 0.43 -5.94
CA SER A 207 -1.57 -0.69 -5.55
C SER A 207 -1.80 -1.66 -6.71
N LEU A 208 -2.10 -1.15 -7.91
CA LEU A 208 -2.34 -1.96 -9.10
C LEU A 208 -1.10 -2.76 -9.49
N HIS A 209 0.05 -2.10 -9.63
CA HIS A 209 1.29 -2.77 -10.01
C HIS A 209 1.80 -3.71 -8.92
N SER A 210 1.64 -3.37 -7.65
CA SER A 210 1.99 -4.25 -6.53
C SER A 210 1.15 -5.52 -6.54
N MET A 211 -0.17 -5.41 -6.76
CA MET A 211 -1.05 -6.59 -6.88
C MET A 211 -0.71 -7.41 -8.12
N LEU A 212 -0.56 -6.79 -9.30
CA LEU A 212 -0.18 -7.49 -10.53
C LEU A 212 1.18 -8.19 -10.44
N SER A 213 2.11 -7.64 -9.66
CA SER A 213 3.44 -8.22 -9.45
C SER A 213 3.40 -9.52 -8.62
N LEU A 214 2.37 -9.74 -7.82
CA LEU A 214 2.28 -10.86 -6.88
C LEU A 214 2.37 -12.24 -7.55
N PRO A 215 1.60 -12.58 -8.61
CA PRO A 215 1.72 -13.89 -9.28
C PRO A 215 3.12 -14.15 -9.83
N PHE A 216 3.76 -13.14 -10.41
CA PHE A 216 5.13 -13.22 -10.93
C PHE A 216 6.14 -13.44 -9.80
N PHE A 217 5.96 -12.71 -8.69
CA PHE A 217 6.80 -12.87 -7.52
C PHE A 217 6.71 -14.29 -6.93
N LEU A 218 5.51 -14.84 -6.81
CA LEU A 218 5.30 -16.21 -6.32
C LEU A 218 5.90 -17.24 -7.28
N PHE A 219 5.75 -17.05 -8.60
CA PHE A 219 6.40 -17.87 -9.62
C PHE A 219 7.92 -17.89 -9.44
N LEU A 220 8.55 -16.73 -9.30
CA LEU A 220 10.00 -16.61 -9.14
C LEU A 220 10.51 -17.18 -7.83
N MET A 221 9.78 -16.95 -6.73
CA MET A 221 10.15 -17.51 -5.43
C MET A 221 10.10 -19.05 -5.43
N THR A 222 9.06 -19.63 -6.01
CA THR A 222 8.97 -21.10 -6.18
C THR A 222 10.05 -21.61 -7.13
N SER A 223 10.37 -20.86 -8.17
CA SER A 223 11.45 -21.18 -9.11
C SER A 223 12.81 -21.24 -8.41
N ILE A 224 13.16 -20.23 -7.64
CA ILE A 224 14.43 -20.20 -6.88
C ILE A 224 14.45 -21.33 -5.84
N ALA A 225 13.34 -21.57 -5.15
CA ALA A 225 13.23 -22.70 -4.22
C ALA A 225 13.48 -24.05 -4.91
N SER A 226 12.93 -24.21 -6.13
CA SER A 226 13.12 -25.42 -6.93
C SER A 226 14.57 -25.61 -7.38
N ILE A 227 15.22 -24.53 -7.83
CA ILE A 227 16.63 -24.53 -8.20
C ILE A 227 17.52 -24.97 -7.03
N LEU A 228 17.33 -24.33 -5.87
CA LEU A 228 18.11 -24.65 -4.67
C LEU A 228 17.85 -26.09 -4.17
N GLY A 229 16.61 -26.55 -4.22
CA GLY A 229 16.25 -27.89 -3.78
C GLY A 229 16.74 -29.01 -4.71
N MET A 230 16.74 -28.76 -6.05
CA MET A 230 17.16 -29.75 -7.05
C MET A 230 18.68 -29.83 -7.23
N HIS A 231 19.39 -28.73 -7.03
CA HIS A 231 20.85 -28.66 -7.28
C HIS A 231 21.68 -29.63 -6.44
N THR A 232 21.20 -30.07 -5.29
CA THR A 232 21.96 -30.94 -4.40
C THR A 232 21.61 -32.39 -4.60
N LEU A 233 22.39 -33.09 -5.39
CA LEU A 233 22.27 -34.56 -5.61
C LEU A 233 22.70 -35.41 -4.44
N LYS A 234 23.52 -34.91 -3.52
CA LYS A 234 23.99 -35.66 -2.34
C LYS A 234 22.99 -35.57 -1.19
N ARG A 235 22.84 -36.67 -0.45
CA ARG A 235 22.08 -36.80 0.80
C ARG A 235 22.74 -35.94 1.90
N SER A 236 22.71 -34.64 1.71
CA SER A 236 23.23 -33.62 2.61
C SER A 236 22.10 -33.18 3.57
N ASN A 237 22.49 -32.80 4.79
CA ASN A 237 21.56 -32.36 5.82
C ASN A 237 20.52 -31.37 5.27
N ASN A 238 19.25 -31.77 5.22
CA ASN A 238 18.12 -30.99 4.75
C ASN A 238 18.05 -29.61 5.39
N TYR A 239 18.49 -29.49 6.63
CA TYR A 239 18.52 -28.22 7.39
C TYR A 239 19.37 -27.14 6.74
N LYS A 240 20.50 -27.50 6.10
CA LYS A 240 21.35 -26.48 5.42
C LYS A 240 20.62 -25.80 4.27
N HIS A 241 19.85 -26.56 3.48
CA HIS A 241 19.12 -26.01 2.34
C HIS A 241 17.95 -25.13 2.78
N ILE A 242 17.26 -25.54 3.85
CA ILE A 242 16.19 -24.73 4.45
C ILE A 242 16.78 -23.43 5.00
N LEU A 243 17.94 -23.50 5.68
CA LEU A 243 18.59 -22.32 6.24
C LEU A 243 19.08 -21.36 5.14
N VAL A 244 19.75 -21.87 4.11
CA VAL A 244 20.14 -21.04 2.93
C VAL A 244 18.92 -20.43 2.29
N GLY A 245 17.84 -21.21 2.10
CA GLY A 245 16.59 -20.73 1.59
C GLY A 245 15.99 -19.60 2.43
N LEU A 246 16.03 -19.73 3.74
CA LEU A 246 15.54 -18.69 4.65
C LEU A 246 16.35 -17.39 4.50
N VAL A 247 17.68 -17.48 4.45
CA VAL A 247 18.56 -16.32 4.23
C VAL A 247 18.24 -15.64 2.89
N VAL A 248 18.10 -16.42 1.81
CA VAL A 248 17.75 -15.89 0.48
C VAL A 248 16.40 -15.17 0.53
N THR A 249 15.42 -15.75 1.21
CA THR A 249 14.08 -15.15 1.31
C THR A 249 14.10 -13.83 2.06
N VAL A 250 14.86 -13.75 3.15
CA VAL A 250 15.05 -12.50 3.92
C VAL A 250 15.70 -11.43 3.05
N PHE A 251 16.76 -11.80 2.32
CA PHE A 251 17.44 -10.88 1.41
C PHE A 251 16.51 -10.35 0.32
N VAL A 252 15.74 -11.22 -0.32
CA VAL A 252 14.77 -10.85 -1.36
C VAL A 252 13.68 -9.91 -0.80
N TYR A 253 13.22 -10.17 0.42
CA TYR A 253 12.24 -9.33 1.09
C TYR A 253 12.77 -7.90 1.29
N TYR A 254 13.95 -7.77 1.91
CA TYR A 254 14.55 -6.45 2.13
C TYR A 254 14.89 -5.73 0.82
N PHE A 255 15.32 -6.46 -0.20
CA PHE A 255 15.57 -5.88 -1.53
C PHE A 255 14.28 -5.32 -2.15
N LYS A 256 13.16 -6.06 -2.03
CA LYS A 256 11.84 -5.59 -2.48
C LYS A 256 11.41 -4.35 -1.69
N ASP A 257 11.50 -4.37 -0.37
CA ASP A 257 11.12 -3.26 0.49
C ASP A 257 11.96 -2.00 0.21
N LEU A 258 13.27 -2.15 0.07
CA LEU A 258 14.17 -1.05 -0.30
C LEU A 258 13.80 -0.45 -1.66
N SER A 259 13.52 -1.29 -2.65
CA SER A 259 13.14 -0.84 -3.98
C SER A 259 11.86 0.00 -3.93
N ILE A 260 10.82 -0.48 -3.22
CA ILE A 260 9.55 0.24 -3.05
C ILE A 260 9.76 1.55 -2.28
N ALA A 261 10.59 1.55 -1.23
CA ALA A 261 10.90 2.75 -0.46
C ALA A 261 11.57 3.85 -1.32
N LEU A 262 12.46 3.44 -2.24
CA LEU A 262 13.08 4.37 -3.20
C LEU A 262 12.04 4.94 -4.19
N GLY A 263 11.05 4.15 -4.58
CA GLY A 263 9.93 4.62 -5.40
C GLY A 263 9.05 5.64 -4.67
N LYS A 264 8.74 5.37 -3.39
CA LYS A 264 7.93 6.28 -2.55
C LYS A 264 8.61 7.61 -2.24
N THR A 265 9.93 7.66 -2.33
CA THR A 265 10.72 8.89 -2.15
C THR A 265 11.03 9.61 -3.47
N ASP A 266 10.35 9.27 -4.55
CA ASP A 266 10.53 9.83 -5.91
C ASP A 266 11.96 9.77 -6.47
N ARG A 267 12.82 8.92 -5.89
CA ARG A 267 14.18 8.69 -6.39
C ARG A 267 14.22 7.80 -7.63
N ILE A 268 13.20 6.96 -7.78
CA ILE A 268 13.00 6.04 -8.91
C ILE A 268 11.53 6.10 -9.29
N PRO A 269 11.14 6.02 -10.58
CA PRO A 269 9.74 5.89 -10.96
C PRO A 269 9.07 4.73 -10.22
N LEU A 270 7.90 4.98 -9.62
CA LEU A 270 7.21 4.04 -8.74
C LEU A 270 6.99 2.67 -9.40
N ILE A 271 6.57 2.66 -10.66
CA ILE A 271 6.37 1.43 -11.44
C ILE A 271 7.67 0.62 -11.55
N LEU A 272 8.79 1.29 -11.86
CA LEU A 272 10.09 0.63 -11.92
C LEU A 272 10.48 0.05 -10.56
N SER A 273 10.22 0.76 -9.46
CA SER A 273 10.57 0.28 -8.12
C SER A 273 9.87 -1.03 -7.76
N ILE A 274 8.65 -1.25 -8.24
CA ILE A 274 7.87 -2.47 -8.00
C ILE A 274 8.38 -3.63 -8.87
N TRP A 275 8.73 -3.35 -10.13
CA TRP A 275 9.14 -4.39 -11.08
C TRP A 275 10.64 -4.73 -11.04
N THR A 276 11.50 -3.84 -10.55
CA THR A 276 12.95 -4.07 -10.42
C THR A 276 13.32 -5.36 -9.68
N PRO A 277 12.75 -5.69 -8.51
CA PRO A 277 13.03 -6.94 -7.83
C PRO A 277 12.63 -8.17 -8.65
N ILE A 278 11.51 -8.09 -9.38
CA ILE A 278 11.02 -9.17 -10.23
C ILE A 278 11.98 -9.41 -11.40
N ILE A 279 12.42 -8.33 -12.05
CA ILE A 279 13.37 -8.41 -13.16
C ILE A 279 14.70 -9.02 -12.66
N ALA A 280 15.23 -8.54 -11.54
CA ALA A 280 16.46 -9.07 -10.96
C ALA A 280 16.33 -10.58 -10.63
N LEU A 281 15.24 -10.98 -9.97
CA LEU A 281 14.99 -12.39 -9.66
C LEU A 281 14.79 -13.24 -10.92
N SER A 282 14.22 -12.68 -11.99
CA SER A 282 14.07 -13.36 -13.27
C SER A 282 15.43 -13.74 -13.87
N PHE A 283 16.41 -12.85 -13.84
CA PHE A 283 17.76 -13.15 -14.29
C PHE A 283 18.40 -14.28 -13.47
N PHE A 284 18.31 -14.23 -12.14
CA PHE A 284 18.81 -15.30 -11.29
C PHE A 284 18.13 -16.63 -11.58
N THR A 285 16.82 -16.61 -11.81
CA THR A 285 16.05 -17.80 -12.14
C THR A 285 16.46 -18.39 -13.48
N LEU A 286 16.66 -17.56 -14.51
CA LEU A 286 17.09 -18.00 -15.84
C LEU A 286 18.46 -18.70 -15.77
N ILE A 287 19.44 -18.10 -15.08
CA ILE A 287 20.76 -18.70 -14.88
C ILE A 287 20.65 -20.06 -14.18
N GLY A 288 19.84 -20.12 -13.10
CA GLY A 288 19.65 -21.36 -12.36
C GLY A 288 18.95 -22.47 -13.15
N VAL A 289 18.00 -22.14 -14.02
CA VAL A 289 17.32 -23.10 -14.90
C VAL A 289 18.30 -23.71 -15.91
N ILE A 290 19.18 -22.91 -16.50
CA ILE A 290 20.23 -23.42 -17.40
C ILE A 290 21.11 -24.42 -16.68
N GLN A 291 21.56 -24.09 -15.47
CA GLN A 291 22.41 -25.00 -14.67
C GLN A 291 21.74 -26.33 -14.29
N ILE A 292 20.41 -26.33 -14.11
CA ILE A 292 19.66 -27.58 -13.81
C ILE A 292 19.50 -28.45 -15.04
N ASN A 293 19.46 -27.86 -16.22
CA ASN A 293 19.30 -28.58 -17.48
C ASN A 293 20.57 -29.33 -17.93
N GLU A 294 21.73 -28.80 -17.57
CA GLU A 294 23.03 -29.39 -17.89
C GLU A 294 23.41 -30.61 -17.02
N LYS A 295 22.64 -30.89 -15.97
CA LYS A 295 22.86 -32.02 -15.02
C LYS A 295 21.70 -33.01 -15.06
#